data_31b5668dcbd2a78fec50ba9094bb63c6
#
_entry.id   31b5668dcbd2a78fec50ba9094bb63c6
#
_cell.length_a   1.000
_cell.length_b   1.000
_cell.length_c   1.000
_cell.angle_alpha   90.00
_cell.angle_beta   90.00
_cell.angle_gamma   90.00
#
_symmetry.space_group_name_H-M   'P 1'
#
loop_
_entity.id
_entity.type
_entity.pdbx_description
1 polymer ?
#
loop_
_entity_poly.entity_id
_entity_poly.type
_entity_poly.pdbx_seq_one_letter_code
_entity_poly.pdbx_strand_id
1 'polypeptide(L)'
;MNPSEGFQTALNEIRTTLIEDNKLYQTQIPVVESTTSSQVYGQSLLSLPADLRNKFINALVDRIAYTSFTIRYFNNPFESLKGDENPLGAIGQNIYINPAKGRVYDIDDFAGLLAKYESDLKVEYNEINADFQYPATIVRQELQKAFVSWGDFERLIMGISASLYNGAYIDMFKLTKLLISNAYRTNSIQMETVSISNLNAPSTAELENITAKLRQLYLDFQEPSDKHNAWKKVGGYGRAIETWTPKEDIVVFINTKLASWLSVKVLANAFNISEAELMGRVYTTSNFDIYDEDGNKIFDGSNIIAQICDRRWFKIRDIDMFMDEFYNANNRSWQKFLNYRGAYNYSYFANAIQLVLAEPSISATAIQFQKSSETLTMGTPKVLEIVTTPVGATETITFSADDSETYVTLEKIDNRHVKVTPVSATGSAVTITATGGTSGVTGTCEVNVNDVLVSSMAFAHTTRAITGTGKVSNTLNVSPSDFSETINFTSSDSLETYVTIEKKSNTKVEVTGVSNTSDPVIITATGATSGKTATFSVTVSGN
;
A
#
# COMPACT_ATOMS: atom_id res chain seq x y z
N MET A 1 -40.77 -42.82 9.45
CA MET A 1 -41.04 -41.41 9.13
C MET A 1 -41.38 -41.36 7.65
N ASN A 2 -42.46 -40.69 7.26
CA ASN A 2 -42.81 -40.55 5.85
C ASN A 2 -41.84 -39.54 5.20
N PRO A 3 -41.62 -39.63 3.87
CA PRO A 3 -40.81 -38.61 3.19
C PRO A 3 -41.47 -37.23 3.28
N SER A 4 -40.70 -36.14 3.32
CA SER A 4 -41.28 -34.80 3.20
C SER A 4 -41.95 -34.64 1.83
N GLU A 5 -43.04 -33.85 1.73
CA GLU A 5 -43.77 -33.66 0.46
C GLU A 5 -42.85 -33.16 -0.66
N GLY A 6 -41.93 -32.27 -0.35
CA GLY A 6 -40.98 -31.75 -1.31
C GLY A 6 -39.98 -32.80 -1.80
N PHE A 7 -39.50 -33.67 -0.91
CA PHE A 7 -38.58 -34.73 -1.27
C PHE A 7 -39.28 -35.84 -2.08
N GLN A 8 -40.51 -36.14 -1.73
CA GLN A 8 -41.38 -37.06 -2.49
C GLN A 8 -41.61 -36.54 -3.91
N THR A 9 -41.94 -35.27 -4.05
CA THR A 9 -42.12 -34.60 -5.35
C THR A 9 -40.85 -34.67 -6.17
N ALA A 10 -39.69 -34.32 -5.59
CA ALA A 10 -38.39 -34.35 -6.28
C ALA A 10 -38.05 -35.77 -6.81
N LEU A 11 -38.23 -36.81 -5.99
CA LEU A 11 -37.96 -38.20 -6.42
C LEU A 11 -38.87 -38.62 -7.57
N ASN A 12 -40.14 -38.26 -7.52
CA ASN A 12 -41.12 -38.62 -8.55
C ASN A 12 -40.89 -37.85 -9.87
N GLU A 13 -40.51 -36.60 -9.78
CA GLU A 13 -40.15 -35.79 -10.96
C GLU A 13 -38.89 -36.33 -11.64
N ILE A 14 -37.82 -36.63 -10.88
CA ILE A 14 -36.59 -37.24 -11.41
C ILE A 14 -36.95 -38.57 -12.09
N ARG A 15 -37.75 -39.42 -11.44
CA ARG A 15 -38.21 -40.65 -12.04
C ARG A 15 -38.92 -40.41 -13.37
N THR A 16 -39.84 -39.44 -13.43
CA THR A 16 -40.60 -39.09 -14.63
C THR A 16 -39.71 -38.63 -15.77
N THR A 17 -38.75 -37.72 -15.48
CA THR A 17 -37.79 -37.22 -16.46
C THR A 17 -36.92 -38.36 -17.00
N LEU A 18 -36.39 -39.23 -16.14
CA LEU A 18 -35.51 -40.33 -16.55
C LEU A 18 -36.24 -41.50 -17.26
N ILE A 19 -37.56 -41.61 -17.14
CA ILE A 19 -38.37 -42.60 -17.91
C ILE A 19 -38.27 -42.32 -19.41
N GLU A 20 -38.15 -41.03 -19.82
CA GLU A 20 -37.96 -40.66 -21.21
C GLU A 20 -36.67 -41.23 -21.77
N ASP A 21 -35.62 -41.30 -20.96
CA ASP A 21 -34.31 -41.84 -21.33
C ASP A 21 -34.30 -43.37 -21.33
N ASN A 22 -34.93 -44.00 -20.31
CA ASN A 22 -34.93 -45.46 -20.18
C ASN A 22 -36.17 -45.99 -19.40
N LYS A 23 -36.93 -46.86 -20.04
CA LYS A 23 -38.15 -47.45 -19.48
C LYS A 23 -37.92 -48.32 -18.22
N LEU A 24 -36.67 -48.72 -17.94
CA LEU A 24 -36.35 -49.47 -16.70
C LEU A 24 -36.67 -48.65 -15.44
N TYR A 25 -36.60 -47.34 -15.50
CA TYR A 25 -37.00 -46.47 -14.39
C TYR A 25 -38.49 -46.60 -14.07
N GLN A 26 -39.32 -46.81 -15.07
CA GLN A 26 -40.77 -47.04 -14.88
C GLN A 26 -41.07 -48.35 -14.21
N THR A 27 -40.34 -49.42 -14.57
CA THR A 27 -40.64 -50.79 -14.13
C THR A 27 -39.96 -51.15 -12.82
N GLN A 28 -38.78 -50.60 -12.53
CA GLN A 28 -38.00 -50.98 -11.35
C GLN A 28 -38.06 -49.96 -10.21
N ILE A 29 -38.30 -48.70 -10.50
CA ILE A 29 -38.39 -47.65 -9.46
C ILE A 29 -39.88 -47.39 -9.17
N PRO A 30 -40.37 -47.64 -7.94
CA PRO A 30 -41.76 -47.35 -7.59
C PRO A 30 -41.99 -45.84 -7.50
N VAL A 31 -43.23 -45.40 -7.67
CA VAL A 31 -43.65 -44.04 -7.34
C VAL A 31 -43.59 -43.92 -5.82
N VAL A 32 -43.03 -42.79 -5.35
CA VAL A 32 -42.96 -42.53 -3.91
C VAL A 32 -44.26 -41.91 -3.44
N GLU A 33 -44.94 -42.60 -2.58
CA GLU A 33 -46.14 -42.15 -1.88
C GLU A 33 -45.88 -42.13 -0.37
N SER A 34 -46.78 -41.57 0.40
CA SER A 34 -46.65 -41.50 1.86
C SER A 34 -46.49 -42.87 2.53
N THR A 35 -46.96 -43.94 1.87
CA THR A 35 -46.88 -45.33 2.34
C THR A 35 -45.68 -46.10 1.82
N THR A 36 -44.90 -45.54 0.89
CA THR A 36 -43.75 -46.21 0.28
C THR A 36 -42.63 -46.44 1.30
N SER A 37 -42.19 -47.70 1.44
CA SER A 37 -41.06 -48.04 2.30
C SER A 37 -39.74 -47.56 1.71
N SER A 38 -38.94 -46.82 2.51
CA SER A 38 -37.61 -46.38 2.15
C SER A 38 -36.68 -47.55 1.80
N GLN A 39 -36.80 -48.66 2.50
CA GLN A 39 -36.00 -49.87 2.25
C GLN A 39 -36.32 -50.49 0.90
N VAL A 40 -37.62 -50.64 0.57
CA VAL A 40 -38.06 -51.16 -0.73
C VAL A 40 -37.60 -50.26 -1.86
N TYR A 41 -37.77 -48.95 -1.70
CA TYR A 41 -37.31 -47.98 -2.69
C TYR A 41 -35.79 -48.03 -2.86
N GLY A 42 -35.04 -48.05 -1.76
CA GLY A 42 -33.57 -48.15 -1.80
C GLY A 42 -33.08 -49.43 -2.46
N GLN A 43 -33.70 -50.58 -2.20
CA GLN A 43 -33.38 -51.85 -2.86
C GLN A 43 -33.66 -51.77 -4.36
N SER A 44 -34.79 -51.21 -4.76
CA SER A 44 -35.14 -51.01 -6.17
C SER A 44 -34.13 -50.12 -6.88
N LEU A 45 -33.75 -49.00 -6.29
CA LEU A 45 -32.73 -48.08 -6.85
C LEU A 45 -31.35 -48.74 -6.95
N LEU A 46 -30.92 -49.44 -5.91
CA LEU A 46 -29.62 -50.10 -5.87
C LEU A 46 -29.51 -51.32 -6.77
N SER A 47 -30.65 -51.93 -7.18
CA SER A 47 -30.71 -53.05 -8.12
C SER A 47 -30.61 -52.64 -9.57
N LEU A 48 -30.78 -51.36 -9.91
CA LEU A 48 -30.59 -50.84 -11.26
C LEU A 48 -29.18 -51.13 -11.79
N PRO A 49 -28.99 -51.26 -13.10
CA PRO A 49 -27.69 -51.20 -13.75
C PRO A 49 -26.90 -49.97 -13.30
N ALA A 50 -25.56 -50.08 -13.25
CA ALA A 50 -24.73 -49.05 -12.62
C ALA A 50 -24.87 -47.67 -13.27
N ASP A 51 -24.98 -47.62 -14.59
CA ASP A 51 -25.17 -46.40 -15.37
C ASP A 51 -26.50 -45.69 -15.06
N LEU A 52 -27.59 -46.45 -15.01
CA LEU A 52 -28.93 -45.91 -14.70
C LEU A 52 -29.05 -45.47 -13.24
N ARG A 53 -28.51 -46.27 -12.31
CA ARG A 53 -28.44 -45.90 -10.91
C ARG A 53 -27.64 -44.60 -10.69
N ASN A 54 -26.50 -44.48 -11.34
CA ASN A 54 -25.66 -43.29 -11.25
C ASN A 54 -26.40 -42.07 -11.76
N LYS A 55 -27.03 -42.14 -12.95
CA LYS A 55 -27.85 -41.04 -13.49
C LYS A 55 -28.94 -40.61 -12.51
N PHE A 56 -29.64 -41.57 -11.86
CA PHE A 56 -30.67 -41.24 -10.88
C PHE A 56 -30.11 -40.54 -9.65
N ILE A 57 -29.01 -41.03 -9.07
CA ILE A 57 -28.40 -40.44 -7.88
C ILE A 57 -27.88 -39.06 -8.20
N ASN A 58 -27.29 -38.86 -9.37
CA ASN A 58 -26.80 -37.58 -9.81
C ASN A 58 -27.93 -36.55 -9.96
N ALA A 59 -28.97 -36.89 -10.70
CA ALA A 59 -30.17 -36.07 -10.85
C ALA A 59 -30.80 -35.71 -9.48
N LEU A 60 -30.71 -36.63 -8.51
CA LEU A 60 -31.24 -36.39 -7.17
C LEU A 60 -30.43 -35.37 -6.41
N VAL A 61 -29.09 -35.46 -6.42
CA VAL A 61 -28.22 -34.49 -5.75
C VAL A 61 -28.35 -33.13 -6.39
N ASP A 62 -28.34 -33.05 -7.72
CA ASP A 62 -28.49 -31.81 -8.47
C ASP A 62 -29.83 -31.13 -8.23
N ARG A 63 -30.92 -31.90 -8.21
CA ARG A 63 -32.27 -31.38 -7.98
C ARG A 63 -32.46 -30.85 -6.57
N ILE A 64 -31.89 -31.51 -5.57
CA ILE A 64 -32.01 -31.09 -4.16
C ILE A 64 -31.21 -29.84 -3.91
N ALA A 65 -30.12 -29.64 -4.62
CA ALA A 65 -29.35 -28.39 -4.56
C ALA A 65 -30.20 -27.15 -4.93
N TYR A 66 -31.15 -27.28 -5.83
CA TYR A 66 -32.07 -26.20 -6.24
C TYR A 66 -33.33 -26.06 -5.35
N THR A 67 -33.64 -27.04 -4.52
CA THR A 67 -34.83 -27.02 -3.65
C THR A 67 -34.39 -26.70 -2.22
N SER A 68 -34.55 -25.45 -1.78
CA SER A 68 -34.14 -25.01 -0.44
C SER A 68 -34.94 -25.71 0.66
N PHE A 69 -34.36 -26.69 1.28
CA PHE A 69 -34.90 -27.31 2.50
C PHE A 69 -34.00 -26.98 3.69
N THR A 70 -34.57 -26.60 4.79
CA THR A 70 -34.15 -26.49 6.20
C THR A 70 -32.64 -26.60 6.58
N ILE A 71 -31.72 -26.76 5.65
CA ILE A 71 -30.29 -26.68 5.87
C ILE A 71 -29.89 -25.20 5.81
N ARG A 72 -29.14 -24.73 6.80
CA ARG A 72 -28.59 -23.37 6.78
C ARG A 72 -27.46 -23.29 5.78
N TYR A 73 -27.74 -22.69 4.64
CA TYR A 73 -26.68 -22.23 3.75
C TYR A 73 -26.04 -20.99 4.34
N PHE A 74 -24.72 -20.89 4.19
CA PHE A 74 -24.01 -19.66 4.55
C PHE A 74 -24.44 -18.54 3.59
N ASN A 75 -25.09 -17.52 4.14
CA ASN A 75 -25.43 -16.33 3.37
C ASN A 75 -24.22 -15.39 3.38
N ASN A 76 -23.54 -15.24 2.24
CA ASN A 76 -22.39 -14.35 2.11
C ASN A 76 -22.85 -12.88 2.23
N PRO A 77 -22.49 -12.16 3.30
CA PRO A 77 -22.89 -10.76 3.47
C PRO A 77 -22.28 -9.83 2.40
N PHE A 78 -21.25 -10.28 1.69
CA PHE A 78 -20.56 -9.52 0.65
C PHE A 78 -21.08 -9.79 -0.76
N GLU A 79 -22.15 -10.57 -0.91
CA GLU A 79 -22.73 -10.90 -2.21
C GLU A 79 -23.14 -9.65 -3.00
N SER A 80 -23.63 -8.62 -2.31
CA SER A 80 -24.02 -7.35 -2.92
C SER A 80 -22.85 -6.54 -3.50
N LEU A 81 -21.59 -6.92 -3.24
CA LEU A 81 -20.39 -6.27 -3.78
C LEU A 81 -19.95 -6.88 -5.12
N LYS A 82 -20.52 -8.01 -5.50
CA LYS A 82 -20.26 -8.62 -6.80
C LYS A 82 -20.86 -7.76 -7.92
N GLY A 83 -20.11 -7.63 -9.01
CA GLY A 83 -20.58 -7.04 -10.26
C GLY A 83 -21.28 -8.09 -11.15
N ASP A 84 -21.61 -7.67 -12.36
CA ASP A 84 -22.20 -8.56 -13.36
C ASP A 84 -21.25 -9.72 -13.71
N GLU A 85 -21.83 -10.87 -14.05
CA GLU A 85 -21.09 -12.06 -14.50
C GLU A 85 -20.22 -11.75 -15.71
N ASN A 86 -19.06 -12.38 -15.80
CA ASN A 86 -18.14 -12.18 -16.90
C ASN A 86 -18.32 -13.31 -17.94
N PRO A 87 -18.98 -13.03 -19.07
CA PRO A 87 -19.30 -14.08 -20.04
C PRO A 87 -18.02 -14.72 -20.57
N LEU A 88 -17.99 -16.06 -20.62
CA LEU A 88 -16.95 -16.89 -21.24
C LEU A 88 -15.53 -16.69 -20.69
N GLY A 89 -15.36 -16.17 -19.47
CA GLY A 89 -14.06 -16.04 -18.83
C GLY A 89 -13.12 -15.02 -19.48
N ALA A 90 -13.64 -13.99 -20.13
CA ALA A 90 -12.85 -12.91 -20.69
C ALA A 90 -12.17 -12.09 -19.59
N ILE A 91 -10.92 -11.66 -19.81
CA ILE A 91 -10.22 -10.73 -18.93
C ILE A 91 -11.00 -9.42 -18.89
N GLY A 92 -11.40 -8.97 -17.69
CA GLY A 92 -12.10 -7.70 -17.51
C GLY A 92 -11.14 -6.53 -17.74
N GLN A 93 -11.56 -5.56 -18.54
CA GLN A 93 -10.82 -4.31 -18.75
C GLN A 93 -11.64 -3.15 -18.20
N ASN A 94 -11.07 -2.36 -17.29
CA ASN A 94 -11.66 -1.12 -16.83
C ASN A 94 -10.88 0.06 -17.41
N ILE A 95 -11.63 0.96 -18.05
CA ILE A 95 -11.07 2.17 -18.66
C ILE A 95 -11.58 3.37 -17.87
N TYR A 96 -10.67 4.22 -17.43
CA TYR A 96 -10.99 5.49 -16.82
C TYR A 96 -10.51 6.64 -17.70
N ILE A 97 -11.38 7.62 -17.91
CA ILE A 97 -11.09 8.82 -18.69
C ILE A 97 -11.17 10.00 -17.72
N ASN A 98 -10.05 10.69 -17.53
CA ASN A 98 -10.02 11.89 -16.71
C ASN A 98 -10.91 12.99 -17.30
N PRO A 99 -11.57 13.81 -16.45
CA PRO A 99 -12.30 14.98 -16.91
C PRO A 99 -11.43 15.90 -17.77
N ALA A 100 -12.00 16.43 -18.85
CA ALA A 100 -11.32 17.40 -19.69
C ALA A 100 -11.03 18.68 -18.90
N LYS A 101 -9.84 19.26 -19.10
CA LYS A 101 -9.50 20.56 -18.50
C LYS A 101 -10.10 21.68 -19.32
N GLY A 102 -10.88 22.54 -18.66
CA GLY A 102 -11.33 23.80 -19.24
C GLY A 102 -10.13 24.72 -19.51
N ARG A 103 -10.22 25.50 -20.56
CA ARG A 103 -9.31 26.62 -20.85
C ARG A 103 -10.12 27.91 -20.94
N VAL A 104 -9.45 29.03 -20.66
CA VAL A 104 -10.07 30.34 -20.90
C VAL A 104 -10.32 30.48 -22.40
N TYR A 105 -11.52 30.87 -22.76
CA TYR A 105 -11.85 31.12 -24.14
C TYR A 105 -11.18 32.41 -24.61
N ASP A 106 -10.43 32.33 -25.69
CA ASP A 106 -9.80 33.47 -26.35
C ASP A 106 -10.12 33.40 -27.85
N ILE A 107 -10.75 34.45 -28.36
CA ILE A 107 -11.19 34.52 -29.77
C ILE A 107 -9.98 34.63 -30.73
N ASP A 108 -8.84 35.14 -30.23
CA ASP A 108 -7.63 35.35 -31.01
C ASP A 108 -6.65 34.18 -30.92
N ASP A 109 -6.99 33.10 -30.17
CA ASP A 109 -6.16 31.89 -30.03
C ASP A 109 -6.29 30.96 -31.24
N PHE A 110 -5.72 31.33 -32.37
CA PHE A 110 -5.67 30.49 -33.58
C PHE A 110 -4.84 29.21 -33.37
N ALA A 111 -3.82 29.24 -32.51
CA ALA A 111 -3.00 28.05 -32.19
C ALA A 111 -3.83 27.01 -31.42
N GLY A 112 -4.67 27.46 -30.50
CA GLY A 112 -5.59 26.60 -29.76
C GLY A 112 -6.71 25.99 -30.64
N LEU A 113 -7.10 26.66 -31.71
CA LEU A 113 -8.09 26.12 -32.65
C LEU A 113 -7.60 24.89 -33.41
N LEU A 114 -6.29 24.84 -33.71
CA LEU A 114 -5.65 23.76 -34.46
C LEU A 114 -4.95 22.72 -33.54
N ALA A 115 -4.98 22.95 -32.21
CA ALA A 115 -4.34 22.06 -31.26
C ALA A 115 -5.07 20.73 -31.16
N LYS A 116 -4.29 19.64 -31.01
CA LYS A 116 -4.82 18.30 -30.74
C LYS A 116 -5.04 18.13 -29.23
N TYR A 117 -6.27 17.90 -28.83
CA TYR A 117 -6.63 17.64 -27.43
C TYR A 117 -6.93 16.15 -27.25
N GLU A 118 -6.00 15.40 -26.71
CA GLU A 118 -6.15 13.97 -26.44
C GLU A 118 -6.82 13.74 -25.08
N SER A 119 -7.74 12.78 -25.03
CA SER A 119 -8.34 12.33 -23.77
C SER A 119 -7.30 11.59 -22.94
N ASP A 120 -7.21 11.92 -21.65
CA ASP A 120 -6.32 11.25 -20.71
C ASP A 120 -6.95 9.95 -20.22
N LEU A 121 -6.58 8.84 -20.86
CA LEU A 121 -7.15 7.51 -20.70
C LEU A 121 -6.21 6.63 -19.85
N LYS A 122 -6.79 5.93 -18.88
CA LYS A 122 -6.10 4.94 -18.02
C LYS A 122 -6.81 3.61 -18.13
N VAL A 123 -6.06 2.52 -18.02
CA VAL A 123 -6.57 1.16 -18.15
C VAL A 123 -6.06 0.31 -17.00
N GLU A 124 -6.95 -0.49 -16.41
CA GLU A 124 -6.61 -1.58 -15.51
C GLU A 124 -7.24 -2.89 -15.99
N TYR A 125 -6.61 -4.00 -15.70
CA TYR A 125 -7.07 -5.33 -16.08
C TYR A 125 -7.45 -6.12 -14.84
N ASN A 126 -8.56 -6.88 -14.94
CA ASN A 126 -9.05 -7.76 -13.89
C ASN A 126 -8.82 -9.21 -14.34
N GLU A 127 -7.94 -9.90 -13.65
CA GLU A 127 -7.58 -11.29 -13.96
C GLU A 127 -8.49 -12.27 -13.23
N ILE A 128 -8.66 -13.44 -13.83
CA ILE A 128 -9.29 -14.60 -13.20
C ILE A 128 -8.25 -15.20 -12.25
N ASN A 129 -8.53 -15.19 -10.95
CA ASN A 129 -7.58 -15.60 -9.93
C ASN A 129 -8.18 -16.51 -8.85
N ALA A 130 -9.43 -16.94 -9.03
CA ALA A 130 -10.08 -17.94 -8.20
C ALA A 130 -10.53 -19.11 -9.10
N ASP A 131 -10.00 -20.30 -8.85
CA ASP A 131 -10.36 -21.55 -9.53
C ASP A 131 -10.31 -22.68 -8.48
N PHE A 132 -11.49 -23.06 -7.98
CA PHE A 132 -11.62 -23.99 -6.88
C PHE A 132 -12.51 -25.16 -7.24
N GLN A 133 -12.17 -26.32 -6.70
CA GLN A 133 -12.95 -27.54 -6.80
C GLN A 133 -13.28 -28.06 -5.40
N TYR A 134 -14.56 -28.24 -5.11
CA TYR A 134 -15.07 -28.78 -3.85
C TYR A 134 -15.49 -30.23 -4.04
N PRO A 135 -14.74 -31.21 -3.51
CA PRO A 135 -15.04 -32.62 -3.67
C PRO A 135 -16.00 -33.13 -2.58
N ALA A 136 -16.89 -34.02 -2.96
CA ALA A 136 -17.64 -34.83 -2.03
C ALA A 136 -17.73 -36.28 -2.53
N THR A 137 -17.66 -37.23 -1.61
CA THR A 137 -17.72 -38.67 -1.93
C THR A 137 -18.92 -39.32 -1.25
N ILE A 138 -19.73 -40.03 -2.02
CA ILE A 138 -20.86 -40.82 -1.51
C ILE A 138 -20.48 -42.28 -1.58
N VAL A 139 -20.19 -42.90 -0.45
CA VAL A 139 -19.84 -44.32 -0.40
C VAL A 139 -21.14 -45.17 -0.47
N ARG A 140 -21.14 -46.23 -1.32
CA ARG A 140 -22.28 -47.10 -1.52
C ARG A 140 -22.86 -47.67 -0.20
N GLN A 141 -21.99 -48.02 0.74
CA GLN A 141 -22.42 -48.57 2.04
C GLN A 141 -23.17 -47.53 2.90
N GLU A 142 -22.76 -46.26 2.86
CA GLU A 142 -23.42 -45.16 3.55
C GLU A 142 -24.80 -44.90 2.96
N LEU A 143 -24.87 -44.88 1.62
CA LEU A 143 -26.14 -44.77 0.92
C LEU A 143 -27.10 -45.94 1.27
N GLN A 144 -26.60 -47.17 1.37
CA GLN A 144 -27.40 -48.31 1.79
C GLN A 144 -27.93 -48.15 3.22
N LYS A 145 -27.12 -47.64 4.15
CA LYS A 145 -27.54 -47.35 5.53
C LYS A 145 -28.57 -46.23 5.59
N ALA A 146 -28.46 -45.22 4.75
CA ALA A 146 -29.40 -44.11 4.70
C ALA A 146 -30.80 -44.55 4.29
N PHE A 147 -30.95 -45.61 3.50
CA PHE A 147 -32.26 -46.18 3.13
C PHE A 147 -33.00 -46.90 4.28
N VAL A 148 -32.44 -46.93 5.49
CA VAL A 148 -33.16 -47.44 6.67
C VAL A 148 -34.38 -46.57 6.98
N SER A 149 -34.28 -45.26 6.79
CA SER A 149 -35.43 -44.37 6.90
C SER A 149 -35.36 -43.24 5.83
N TRP A 150 -36.53 -42.73 5.43
CA TRP A 150 -36.60 -41.59 4.52
C TRP A 150 -35.88 -40.36 5.06
N GLY A 151 -36.01 -40.11 6.37
CA GLY A 151 -35.36 -38.95 6.99
C GLY A 151 -33.83 -39.05 7.03
N ASP A 152 -33.26 -40.25 7.06
CA ASP A 152 -31.79 -40.43 7.01
C ASP A 152 -31.29 -40.27 5.59
N PHE A 153 -32.03 -40.78 4.60
CA PHE A 153 -31.70 -40.60 3.19
C PHE A 153 -31.74 -39.13 2.76
N GLU A 154 -32.84 -38.45 3.11
CA GLU A 154 -32.99 -37.03 2.85
C GLU A 154 -31.85 -36.21 3.47
N ARG A 155 -31.52 -36.47 4.76
CA ARG A 155 -30.41 -35.79 5.46
C ARG A 155 -29.03 -36.02 4.82
N LEU A 156 -28.76 -37.25 4.35
CA LEU A 156 -27.50 -37.56 3.68
C LEU A 156 -27.32 -36.72 2.41
N ILE A 157 -28.34 -36.74 1.54
CA ILE A 157 -28.27 -36.03 0.26
C ILE A 157 -28.22 -34.51 0.45
N MET A 158 -29.05 -33.95 1.33
CA MET A 158 -29.03 -32.53 1.67
C MET A 158 -27.72 -32.12 2.31
N GLY A 159 -27.16 -32.95 3.21
CA GLY A 159 -25.89 -32.67 3.88
C GLY A 159 -24.73 -32.57 2.91
N ILE A 160 -24.68 -33.43 1.89
CA ILE A 160 -23.65 -33.41 0.86
C ILE A 160 -23.77 -32.15 0.00
N SER A 161 -24.98 -31.84 -0.49
CA SER A 161 -25.21 -30.62 -1.28
C SER A 161 -24.87 -29.37 -0.48
N ALA A 162 -25.32 -29.28 0.77
CA ALA A 162 -25.02 -28.14 1.63
C ALA A 162 -23.51 -27.98 1.92
N SER A 163 -22.82 -29.11 2.08
CA SER A 163 -21.34 -29.09 2.28
C SER A 163 -20.61 -28.45 1.10
N LEU A 164 -20.96 -28.85 -0.13
CA LEU A 164 -20.35 -28.33 -1.34
C LEU A 164 -20.60 -26.82 -1.50
N TYR A 165 -21.85 -26.39 -1.45
CA TYR A 165 -22.20 -24.98 -1.65
C TYR A 165 -21.73 -24.09 -0.50
N ASN A 166 -21.83 -24.56 0.76
CA ASN A 166 -21.31 -23.81 1.89
C ASN A 166 -19.79 -23.63 1.80
N GLY A 167 -19.05 -24.65 1.34
CA GLY A 167 -17.63 -24.54 1.07
C GLY A 167 -17.35 -23.39 0.12
N ALA A 168 -18.02 -23.37 -1.04
CA ALA A 168 -17.85 -22.33 -2.04
C ALA A 168 -18.22 -20.94 -1.49
N TYR A 169 -19.36 -20.77 -0.83
CA TYR A 169 -19.80 -19.48 -0.30
C TYR A 169 -18.89 -18.94 0.82
N ILE A 170 -18.36 -19.82 1.67
CA ILE A 170 -17.41 -19.45 2.71
C ILE A 170 -16.09 -18.96 2.08
N ASP A 171 -15.62 -19.62 1.04
CA ASP A 171 -14.39 -19.21 0.37
C ASP A 171 -14.57 -17.91 -0.43
N MET A 172 -15.71 -17.71 -1.09
CA MET A 172 -16.08 -16.42 -1.69
C MET A 172 -16.05 -15.27 -0.66
N PHE A 173 -16.58 -15.51 0.54
CA PHE A 173 -16.52 -14.55 1.65
C PHE A 173 -15.07 -14.26 2.05
N LYS A 174 -14.24 -15.32 2.23
CA LYS A 174 -12.82 -15.17 2.57
C LYS A 174 -12.04 -14.42 1.50
N LEU A 175 -12.27 -14.70 0.21
CA LEU A 175 -11.64 -14.03 -0.91
C LEU A 175 -11.97 -12.54 -0.97
N THR A 176 -13.24 -12.18 -0.75
CA THR A 176 -13.64 -10.76 -0.68
C THR A 176 -12.91 -10.04 0.46
N LYS A 177 -12.84 -10.66 1.64
CA LYS A 177 -12.09 -10.13 2.78
C LYS A 177 -10.59 -10.02 2.48
N LEU A 178 -10.04 -11.01 1.77
CA LEU A 178 -8.64 -11.04 1.36
C LEU A 178 -8.24 -9.82 0.52
N LEU A 179 -9.15 -9.28 -0.31
CA LEU A 179 -8.88 -8.07 -1.11
C LEU A 179 -8.51 -6.87 -0.21
N ILE A 180 -9.25 -6.66 0.89
CA ILE A 180 -8.99 -5.59 1.85
C ILE A 180 -7.61 -5.74 2.48
N SER A 181 -7.28 -6.95 2.93
CA SER A 181 -6.01 -7.26 3.58
C SER A 181 -4.83 -7.19 2.60
N ASN A 182 -5.02 -7.66 1.37
CA ASN A 182 -4.00 -7.58 0.33
C ASN A 182 -3.70 -6.14 -0.08
N ALA A 183 -4.72 -5.29 -0.19
CA ALA A 183 -4.52 -3.87 -0.51
C ALA A 183 -3.64 -3.16 0.54
N TYR A 184 -3.79 -3.51 1.83
CA TYR A 184 -2.90 -3.07 2.90
C TYR A 184 -1.48 -3.64 2.72
N ARG A 185 -1.37 -4.95 2.59
CA ARG A 185 -0.08 -5.67 2.51
C ARG A 185 0.78 -5.20 1.34
N THR A 186 0.15 -4.94 0.18
CA THR A 186 0.83 -4.46 -1.03
C THR A 186 0.98 -2.95 -1.09
N ASN A 187 0.54 -2.23 -0.04
CA ASN A 187 0.55 -0.76 0.01
C ASN A 187 -0.17 -0.10 -1.18
N SER A 188 -1.21 -0.75 -1.69
CA SER A 188 -1.94 -0.35 -2.90
C SER A 188 -3.30 0.31 -2.62
N ILE A 189 -3.49 0.83 -1.43
CA ILE A 189 -4.64 1.63 -0.99
C ILE A 189 -4.16 2.82 -0.17
N GLN A 190 -4.89 3.93 -0.18
CA GLN A 190 -4.59 5.05 0.70
C GLN A 190 -4.87 4.65 2.15
N MET A 191 -4.01 5.11 3.07
CA MET A 191 -4.10 4.78 4.50
C MET A 191 -4.08 6.05 5.32
N GLU A 192 -4.91 6.09 6.35
CA GLU A 192 -4.87 7.13 7.36
C GLU A 192 -4.75 6.50 8.74
N THR A 193 -3.85 7.03 9.55
CA THR A 193 -3.60 6.52 10.89
C THR A 193 -4.56 7.13 11.90
N VAL A 194 -5.07 6.30 12.80
CA VAL A 194 -5.85 6.72 13.96
C VAL A 194 -5.24 6.14 15.22
N SER A 195 -5.26 6.92 16.28
CA SER A 195 -4.74 6.50 17.58
C SER A 195 -5.88 5.94 18.43
N ILE A 196 -5.76 4.68 18.81
CA ILE A 196 -6.61 4.00 19.79
C ILE A 196 -5.69 3.31 20.78
N SER A 197 -5.79 3.66 22.05
CA SER A 197 -4.95 3.09 23.08
C SER A 197 -5.26 1.61 23.35
N ASN A 198 -6.54 1.24 23.28
CA ASN A 198 -6.99 -0.15 23.45
C ASN A 198 -8.27 -0.40 22.63
N LEU A 199 -8.17 -1.18 21.57
CA LEU A 199 -9.32 -1.52 20.71
C LEU A 199 -10.42 -2.31 21.43
N ASN A 200 -10.10 -3.00 22.53
CA ASN A 200 -11.10 -3.73 23.31
C ASN A 200 -11.84 -2.84 24.33
N ALA A 201 -11.33 -1.62 24.61
CA ALA A 201 -11.94 -0.65 25.52
C ALA A 201 -11.53 0.78 25.10
N PRO A 202 -11.97 1.26 23.91
CA PRO A 202 -11.64 2.60 23.44
C PRO A 202 -12.32 3.67 24.31
N SER A 203 -11.69 4.81 24.48
CA SER A 203 -12.28 5.95 25.16
C SER A 203 -13.34 6.65 24.27
N THR A 204 -14.24 7.40 24.88
CA THR A 204 -15.26 8.17 24.18
C THR A 204 -14.63 9.15 23.17
N ALA A 205 -13.55 9.83 23.55
CA ALA A 205 -12.84 10.77 22.67
C ALA A 205 -12.23 10.08 21.45
N GLU A 206 -11.66 8.86 21.61
CA GLU A 206 -11.14 8.08 20.49
C GLU A 206 -12.26 7.67 19.53
N LEU A 207 -13.42 7.23 20.04
CA LEU A 207 -14.59 6.89 19.22
C LEU A 207 -15.16 8.10 18.47
N GLU A 208 -15.22 9.26 19.11
CA GLU A 208 -15.63 10.53 18.48
C GLU A 208 -14.68 10.92 17.36
N ASN A 209 -13.36 10.80 17.57
CA ASN A 209 -12.35 11.09 16.56
C ASN A 209 -12.48 10.16 15.34
N ILE A 210 -12.69 8.86 15.56
CA ILE A 210 -12.90 7.90 14.47
C ILE A 210 -14.17 8.22 13.68
N THR A 211 -15.27 8.52 14.41
CA THR A 211 -16.54 8.87 13.79
C THR A 211 -16.42 10.16 12.98
N ALA A 212 -15.74 11.18 13.51
CA ALA A 212 -15.46 12.42 12.82
C ALA A 212 -14.62 12.19 11.55
N LYS A 213 -13.61 11.30 11.64
CA LYS A 213 -12.76 10.93 10.51
C LYS A 213 -13.52 10.19 9.41
N LEU A 214 -14.33 9.20 9.79
CA LEU A 214 -15.20 8.51 8.82
C LEU A 214 -16.18 9.47 8.14
N ARG A 215 -16.75 10.41 8.92
CA ARG A 215 -17.64 11.45 8.39
C ARG A 215 -16.90 12.38 7.43
N GLN A 216 -15.71 12.82 7.78
CA GLN A 216 -14.88 13.65 6.90
C GLN A 216 -14.66 12.93 5.57
N LEU A 217 -14.17 11.69 5.58
CA LEU A 217 -13.91 10.91 4.38
C LEU A 217 -15.19 10.67 3.55
N TYR A 218 -16.32 10.44 4.22
CA TYR A 218 -17.61 10.30 3.55
C TYR A 218 -18.02 11.57 2.76
N LEU A 219 -17.71 12.75 3.28
CA LEU A 219 -17.96 14.02 2.61
C LEU A 219 -16.92 14.28 1.52
N ASP A 220 -15.65 14.06 1.82
CA ASP A 220 -14.54 14.29 0.90
C ASP A 220 -14.65 13.40 -0.35
N PHE A 221 -15.17 12.18 -0.23
CA PHE A 221 -15.37 11.28 -1.36
C PHE A 221 -16.39 11.78 -2.39
N GLN A 222 -17.31 12.65 -1.99
CA GLN A 222 -18.33 13.21 -2.89
C GLN A 222 -17.78 14.33 -3.77
N GLU A 223 -16.61 14.87 -3.43
CA GLU A 223 -15.96 15.91 -4.20
C GLU A 223 -14.90 15.32 -5.14
N PRO A 224 -14.73 15.87 -6.37
CA PRO A 224 -13.70 15.46 -7.29
C PRO A 224 -12.30 15.66 -6.68
N SER A 225 -11.54 14.58 -6.53
CA SER A 225 -10.21 14.60 -5.91
C SER A 225 -9.32 13.49 -6.47
N ASP A 226 -8.01 13.73 -6.47
CA ASP A 226 -6.99 12.74 -6.80
C ASP A 226 -6.34 12.09 -5.56
N LYS A 227 -6.80 12.46 -4.35
CA LYS A 227 -6.16 12.06 -3.09
C LYS A 227 -6.64 10.72 -2.55
N HIS A 228 -7.84 10.27 -2.95
CA HIS A 228 -8.52 9.15 -2.33
C HIS A 228 -8.45 7.85 -3.14
N ASN A 229 -7.93 7.90 -4.38
CA ASN A 229 -7.66 6.72 -5.20
C ASN A 229 -6.19 6.29 -5.08
N ALA A 230 -5.89 5.07 -5.54
CA ALA A 230 -4.57 4.48 -5.40
C ALA A 230 -3.66 4.67 -6.62
N TRP A 231 -4.13 5.27 -7.72
CA TRP A 231 -3.41 5.29 -8.99
C TRP A 231 -1.96 5.77 -8.89
N LYS A 232 -1.73 6.92 -8.25
CA LYS A 232 -0.37 7.45 -8.06
C LYS A 232 0.45 6.65 -7.07
N LYS A 233 -0.20 6.10 -6.05
CA LYS A 233 0.48 5.30 -5.02
C LYS A 233 1.06 4.00 -5.58
N VAL A 234 0.39 3.38 -6.54
CA VAL A 234 0.87 2.17 -7.23
C VAL A 234 1.78 2.46 -8.43
N GLY A 235 2.26 3.68 -8.58
CA GLY A 235 3.15 4.06 -9.67
C GLY A 235 2.46 4.34 -11.00
N GLY A 236 1.16 4.66 -10.97
CA GLY A 236 0.38 4.97 -12.17
C GLY A 236 0.98 6.12 -12.99
N TYR A 237 1.10 5.91 -14.29
CA TYR A 237 1.67 6.86 -15.23
C TYR A 237 0.75 8.03 -15.56
N GLY A 238 1.32 9.12 -16.06
CA GLY A 238 0.60 10.29 -16.53
C GLY A 238 -0.02 11.13 -15.43
N ARG A 239 -1.11 11.85 -15.74
CA ARG A 239 -1.84 12.71 -14.81
C ARG A 239 -2.50 11.88 -13.71
N ALA A 240 -2.64 12.46 -12.51
CA ALA A 240 -3.44 11.89 -11.43
C ALA A 240 -4.90 11.70 -11.86
N ILE A 241 -5.57 10.73 -11.29
CA ILE A 241 -6.99 10.46 -11.56
C ILE A 241 -7.83 11.33 -10.63
N GLU A 242 -8.70 12.17 -11.20
CA GLU A 242 -9.70 12.92 -10.46
C GLU A 242 -10.99 12.10 -10.40
N THR A 243 -11.36 11.61 -9.23
CA THR A 243 -12.56 10.78 -9.05
C THR A 243 -13.41 11.26 -7.87
N TRP A 244 -14.69 10.96 -7.92
CA TRP A 244 -15.65 11.18 -6.84
C TRP A 244 -16.58 9.98 -6.73
N THR A 245 -17.20 9.83 -5.57
CA THR A 245 -18.12 8.73 -5.28
C THR A 245 -19.47 9.28 -4.85
N PRO A 246 -20.55 8.95 -5.56
CA PRO A 246 -21.90 9.26 -5.09
C PRO A 246 -22.15 8.68 -3.70
N LYS A 247 -22.90 9.39 -2.86
CA LYS A 247 -23.14 8.99 -1.47
C LYS A 247 -23.72 7.58 -1.33
N GLU A 248 -24.53 7.13 -2.29
CA GLU A 248 -25.17 5.81 -2.35
C GLU A 248 -24.21 4.66 -2.63
N ASP A 249 -23.08 4.94 -3.25
CA ASP A 249 -22.04 3.96 -3.60
C ASP A 249 -20.93 3.84 -2.54
N ILE A 250 -20.97 4.67 -1.50
CA ILE A 250 -19.98 4.61 -0.42
C ILE A 250 -20.35 3.46 0.53
N VAL A 251 -19.40 2.56 0.74
CA VAL A 251 -19.51 1.42 1.66
C VAL A 251 -18.40 1.46 2.70
N VAL A 252 -18.67 0.93 3.89
CA VAL A 252 -17.74 0.93 5.02
C VAL A 252 -17.59 -0.48 5.56
N PHE A 253 -16.36 -0.93 5.72
CA PHE A 253 -15.98 -2.17 6.40
C PHE A 253 -15.42 -1.82 7.76
N ILE A 254 -15.91 -2.42 8.81
CA ILE A 254 -15.49 -2.12 10.19
C ILE A 254 -15.13 -3.42 10.90
N ASN A 255 -14.02 -3.40 11.65
CA ASN A 255 -13.69 -4.48 12.57
C ASN A 255 -14.79 -4.61 13.63
N THR A 256 -15.26 -5.84 13.92
CA THR A 256 -16.34 -6.09 14.88
C THR A 256 -16.03 -5.57 16.27
N LYS A 257 -14.76 -5.53 16.70
CA LYS A 257 -14.37 -4.95 17.98
C LYS A 257 -14.71 -3.45 18.02
N LEU A 258 -14.38 -2.70 16.97
CA LEU A 258 -14.74 -1.29 16.87
C LEU A 258 -16.25 -1.12 16.66
N ALA A 259 -16.86 -1.94 15.82
CA ALA A 259 -18.30 -1.89 15.54
C ALA A 259 -19.15 -2.13 16.80
N SER A 260 -18.66 -2.92 17.75
CA SER A 260 -19.37 -3.16 19.02
C SER A 260 -19.45 -1.91 19.91
N TRP A 261 -18.54 -0.95 19.75
CA TRP A 261 -18.53 0.32 20.47
C TRP A 261 -19.22 1.44 19.71
N LEU A 262 -19.22 1.38 18.37
CA LEU A 262 -19.91 2.34 17.52
C LEU A 262 -21.36 1.87 17.28
N SER A 263 -22.33 2.54 17.90
CA SER A 263 -23.73 2.22 17.63
C SER A 263 -24.11 2.62 16.19
N VAL A 264 -25.02 1.84 15.58
CA VAL A 264 -25.59 2.13 14.24
C VAL A 264 -26.16 3.56 14.19
N LYS A 265 -26.79 4.00 15.26
CA LYS A 265 -27.35 5.36 15.37
C LYS A 265 -26.29 6.47 15.30
N VAL A 266 -25.13 6.27 15.95
CA VAL A 266 -24.02 7.24 15.90
C VAL A 266 -23.46 7.34 14.50
N LEU A 267 -23.25 6.21 13.82
CA LEU A 267 -22.77 6.18 12.44
C LEU A 267 -23.81 6.76 11.46
N ALA A 268 -25.09 6.42 11.59
CA ALA A 268 -26.17 6.96 10.76
C ALA A 268 -26.23 8.48 10.87
N ASN A 269 -26.16 9.03 12.10
CA ASN A 269 -26.12 10.48 12.31
C ASN A 269 -24.85 11.13 11.72
N ALA A 270 -23.70 10.44 11.81
CA ALA A 270 -22.45 10.92 11.24
C ALA A 270 -22.52 11.07 9.72
N PHE A 271 -23.18 10.12 9.05
CA PHE A 271 -23.36 10.14 7.59
C PHE A 271 -24.62 10.88 7.12
N ASN A 272 -25.45 11.35 8.06
CA ASN A 272 -26.72 12.01 7.75
C ASN A 272 -27.66 11.18 6.87
N ILE A 273 -27.78 9.90 7.20
CA ILE A 273 -28.65 8.92 6.52
C ILE A 273 -29.49 8.16 7.56
N SER A 274 -30.52 7.44 7.11
CA SER A 274 -31.32 6.61 7.99
C SER A 274 -30.53 5.39 8.50
N GLU A 275 -30.86 4.88 9.67
CA GLU A 275 -30.24 3.66 10.22
C GLU A 275 -30.41 2.45 9.27
N ALA A 276 -31.58 2.34 8.63
CA ALA A 276 -31.86 1.27 7.67
C ALA A 276 -30.98 1.38 6.41
N GLU A 277 -30.77 2.60 5.90
CA GLU A 277 -29.89 2.85 4.76
C GLU A 277 -28.43 2.56 5.09
N LEU A 278 -27.99 2.90 6.29
CA LEU A 278 -26.64 2.60 6.76
C LEU A 278 -26.41 1.09 6.89
N MET A 279 -27.37 0.34 7.41
CA MET A 279 -27.24 -1.11 7.56
C MET A 279 -26.98 -1.86 6.24
N GLY A 280 -27.43 -1.31 5.12
CA GLY A 280 -27.12 -1.84 3.77
C GLY A 280 -25.74 -1.48 3.24
N ARG A 281 -24.96 -0.62 3.95
CA ARG A 281 -23.67 -0.08 3.50
C ARG A 281 -22.52 -0.33 4.46
N VAL A 282 -22.81 -0.79 5.67
CA VAL A 282 -21.79 -1.13 6.67
C VAL A 282 -21.65 -2.63 6.77
N TYR A 283 -20.46 -3.11 6.51
CA TYR A 283 -20.07 -4.50 6.62
C TYR A 283 -19.14 -4.67 7.82
N THR A 284 -19.39 -5.69 8.63
CA THR A 284 -18.56 -5.99 9.78
C THR A 284 -17.77 -7.27 9.56
N THR A 285 -16.51 -7.29 9.98
CA THR A 285 -15.65 -8.46 9.95
C THR A 285 -14.90 -8.62 11.27
N SER A 286 -14.72 -9.86 11.73
CA SER A 286 -14.05 -10.14 13.01
C SER A 286 -12.59 -9.69 13.05
N ASN A 287 -11.90 -9.80 11.92
CA ASN A 287 -10.51 -9.36 11.72
C ASN A 287 -10.21 -9.26 10.23
N PHE A 288 -9.05 -8.71 9.90
CA PHE A 288 -8.50 -8.65 8.54
C PHE A 288 -7.26 -9.54 8.39
N ASP A 289 -7.10 -10.55 9.25
CA ASP A 289 -6.01 -11.51 9.16
C ASP A 289 -6.16 -12.41 7.92
N ILE A 290 -5.03 -12.85 7.38
CA ILE A 290 -4.96 -13.86 6.32
C ILE A 290 -4.37 -15.14 6.92
N TYR A 291 -5.01 -16.26 6.61
CA TYR A 291 -4.61 -17.59 7.03
C TYR A 291 -4.32 -18.45 5.80
N ASP A 292 -3.36 -19.37 5.90
CA ASP A 292 -3.12 -20.42 4.90
C ASP A 292 -4.17 -21.55 5.01
N GLU A 293 -4.03 -22.58 4.16
CA GLU A 293 -4.91 -23.74 4.13
C GLU A 293 -4.83 -24.57 5.44
N ASP A 294 -3.70 -24.54 6.10
CA ASP A 294 -3.44 -25.23 7.36
C ASP A 294 -3.94 -24.44 8.60
N GLY A 295 -4.45 -23.21 8.39
CA GLY A 295 -4.95 -22.32 9.43
C GLY A 295 -3.88 -21.50 10.14
N ASN A 296 -2.64 -21.47 9.63
CA ASN A 296 -1.59 -20.59 10.16
C ASN A 296 -1.80 -19.17 9.68
N LYS A 297 -1.61 -18.19 10.56
CA LYS A 297 -1.70 -16.77 10.20
C LYS A 297 -0.47 -16.37 9.37
N ILE A 298 -0.67 -16.05 8.09
CA ILE A 298 0.36 -15.57 7.18
C ILE A 298 0.42 -14.04 7.07
N PHE A 299 -0.62 -13.35 7.53
CA PHE A 299 -0.66 -11.90 7.62
C PHE A 299 -1.48 -11.46 8.83
N ASP A 300 -0.93 -10.54 9.62
CA ASP A 300 -1.61 -9.92 10.76
C ASP A 300 -2.28 -8.61 10.30
N GLY A 301 -3.59 -8.65 10.15
CA GLY A 301 -4.43 -7.51 9.78
C GLY A 301 -5.02 -6.77 10.99
N SER A 302 -4.50 -7.00 12.20
CA SER A 302 -5.04 -6.39 13.44
C SER A 302 -4.96 -4.87 13.44
N ASN A 303 -4.04 -4.28 12.67
CA ASN A 303 -3.89 -2.85 12.50
C ASN A 303 -4.99 -2.21 11.65
N ILE A 304 -5.69 -2.99 10.80
CA ILE A 304 -6.78 -2.49 9.98
C ILE A 304 -8.04 -2.44 10.85
N ILE A 305 -8.58 -1.25 11.10
CA ILE A 305 -9.79 -1.09 11.91
C ILE A 305 -11.03 -0.82 11.09
N ALA A 306 -10.88 -0.13 9.96
CA ALA A 306 -11.96 0.15 9.02
C ALA A 306 -11.43 0.41 7.62
N GLN A 307 -12.28 0.22 6.60
CA GLN A 307 -12.07 0.70 5.25
C GLN A 307 -13.34 1.41 4.79
N ILE A 308 -13.22 2.63 4.30
CA ILE A 308 -14.27 3.33 3.58
C ILE A 308 -13.90 3.36 2.09
N CYS A 309 -14.81 2.99 1.22
CA CYS A 309 -14.53 2.93 -0.21
C CYS A 309 -15.79 3.09 -1.07
N ASP A 310 -15.56 3.40 -2.33
CA ASP A 310 -16.57 3.25 -3.39
C ASP A 310 -16.86 1.76 -3.59
N ARG A 311 -18.14 1.38 -3.71
CA ARG A 311 -18.54 -0.01 -4.02
C ARG A 311 -17.82 -0.54 -5.26
N ARG A 312 -17.56 0.30 -6.27
CA ARG A 312 -16.85 -0.04 -7.51
C ARG A 312 -15.35 -0.32 -7.30
N TRP A 313 -14.82 -0.10 -6.09
CA TRP A 313 -13.47 -0.53 -5.72
C TRP A 313 -13.36 -2.06 -5.80
N PHE A 314 -14.41 -2.79 -5.42
CA PHE A 314 -14.48 -4.23 -5.58
C PHE A 314 -14.76 -4.58 -7.05
N LYS A 315 -13.85 -5.35 -7.64
CA LYS A 315 -13.97 -5.92 -8.98
C LYS A 315 -14.11 -7.42 -8.88
N ILE A 316 -15.23 -7.83 -8.29
CA ILE A 316 -15.55 -9.24 -8.04
C ILE A 316 -16.59 -9.68 -9.05
N ARG A 317 -16.31 -10.79 -9.75
CA ARG A 317 -17.22 -11.36 -10.76
C ARG A 317 -17.17 -12.87 -10.69
N ASP A 318 -18.32 -13.50 -10.71
CA ASP A 318 -18.44 -14.92 -10.94
C ASP A 318 -18.32 -15.19 -12.45
N ILE A 319 -17.62 -16.27 -12.80
CA ILE A 319 -17.42 -16.67 -14.18
C ILE A 319 -18.28 -17.88 -14.48
N ASP A 320 -18.11 -18.94 -13.71
CA ASP A 320 -18.94 -20.12 -13.77
C ASP A 320 -18.97 -20.88 -12.43
N MET A 321 -20.04 -21.63 -12.23
CA MET A 321 -20.20 -22.60 -11.14
C MET A 321 -20.95 -23.80 -11.70
N PHE A 322 -20.29 -24.95 -11.77
CA PHE A 322 -20.88 -26.16 -12.33
C PHE A 322 -20.44 -27.40 -11.54
N MET A 323 -21.22 -28.48 -11.68
CA MET A 323 -20.97 -29.73 -10.99
C MET A 323 -20.56 -30.81 -11.96
N ASP A 324 -19.42 -31.44 -11.66
CA ASP A 324 -18.95 -32.66 -12.34
C ASP A 324 -19.09 -33.88 -11.43
N GLU A 325 -19.20 -35.04 -12.04
CA GLU A 325 -19.37 -36.28 -11.30
C GLU A 325 -18.84 -37.51 -12.04
N PHE A 326 -18.43 -38.50 -11.27
CA PHE A 326 -18.16 -39.83 -11.80
C PHE A 326 -18.31 -40.92 -10.71
N TYR A 327 -18.60 -42.16 -11.15
CA TYR A 327 -18.58 -43.31 -10.28
C TYR A 327 -17.22 -44.00 -10.30
N ASN A 328 -16.59 -44.10 -9.13
CA ASN A 328 -15.35 -44.83 -8.95
C ASN A 328 -15.63 -46.27 -8.55
N ALA A 329 -15.47 -47.21 -9.48
CA ALA A 329 -15.76 -48.63 -9.25
C ALA A 329 -14.78 -49.29 -8.27
N ASN A 330 -13.54 -48.76 -8.16
CA ASN A 330 -12.52 -49.32 -7.28
C ASN A 330 -12.88 -49.19 -5.79
N ASN A 331 -13.35 -48.02 -5.37
CA ASN A 331 -13.78 -47.77 -4.00
C ASN A 331 -15.30 -47.80 -3.81
N ARG A 332 -16.04 -48.12 -4.88
CA ARG A 332 -17.52 -48.24 -4.90
C ARG A 332 -18.20 -46.96 -4.39
N SER A 333 -17.75 -45.80 -4.87
CA SER A 333 -18.28 -44.50 -4.46
C SER A 333 -18.62 -43.62 -5.66
N TRP A 334 -19.54 -42.68 -5.45
CA TRP A 334 -19.81 -41.57 -6.35
C TRP A 334 -18.98 -40.39 -5.89
N GLN A 335 -18.27 -39.81 -6.82
CA GLN A 335 -17.48 -38.60 -6.62
C GLN A 335 -18.23 -37.42 -7.24
N LYS A 336 -18.44 -36.39 -6.48
CA LYS A 336 -19.06 -35.13 -6.89
C LYS A 336 -18.07 -34.00 -6.71
N PHE A 337 -17.98 -33.10 -7.67
CA PHE A 337 -17.09 -31.95 -7.67
C PHE A 337 -17.89 -30.71 -8.02
N LEU A 338 -18.04 -29.79 -7.08
CA LEU A 338 -18.52 -28.45 -7.39
C LEU A 338 -17.32 -27.61 -7.81
N ASN A 339 -17.28 -27.18 -9.07
CA ASN A 339 -16.22 -26.32 -9.62
C ASN A 339 -16.72 -24.87 -9.58
N TYR A 340 -15.85 -23.97 -9.14
CA TYR A 340 -16.14 -22.54 -9.08
C TYR A 340 -14.97 -21.75 -9.66
N ARG A 341 -15.26 -20.84 -10.58
CA ARG A 341 -14.28 -19.89 -11.13
C ARG A 341 -14.77 -18.47 -10.95
N GLY A 342 -13.86 -17.60 -10.52
CA GLY A 342 -14.16 -16.19 -10.26
C GLY A 342 -12.98 -15.27 -10.48
N ALA A 343 -13.27 -13.97 -10.57
CA ALA A 343 -12.29 -12.90 -10.60
C ALA A 343 -12.45 -12.03 -9.36
N TYR A 344 -11.43 -11.97 -8.52
CA TYR A 344 -11.38 -11.19 -7.29
C TYR A 344 -10.27 -10.15 -7.39
N ASN A 345 -10.63 -8.94 -7.77
CA ASN A 345 -9.70 -7.83 -7.96
C ASN A 345 -10.23 -6.58 -7.25
N TYR A 346 -9.42 -5.55 -7.15
CA TYR A 346 -9.81 -4.23 -6.69
C TYR A 346 -9.28 -3.14 -7.64
N SER A 347 -10.01 -2.03 -7.73
CA SER A 347 -9.70 -0.94 -8.64
C SER A 347 -8.76 0.07 -8.00
N TYR A 348 -7.75 0.51 -8.74
CA TYR A 348 -6.90 1.64 -8.36
C TYR A 348 -7.52 3.00 -8.71
N PHE A 349 -8.62 2.99 -9.49
CA PHE A 349 -9.32 4.20 -9.93
C PHE A 349 -10.36 4.68 -8.92
N ALA A 350 -10.95 3.77 -8.16
CA ALA A 350 -12.01 4.07 -7.22
C ALA A 350 -11.46 4.65 -5.91
N ASN A 351 -12.23 5.53 -5.28
CA ASN A 351 -11.90 6.05 -3.95
C ASN A 351 -11.91 4.94 -2.91
N ALA A 352 -10.84 4.82 -2.15
CA ALA A 352 -10.73 3.88 -1.04
C ALA A 352 -9.64 4.32 -0.07
N ILE A 353 -9.98 4.33 1.22
CA ILE A 353 -9.06 4.64 2.31
C ILE A 353 -9.23 3.61 3.42
N GLN A 354 -8.12 3.11 3.93
CA GLN A 354 -8.09 2.30 5.14
C GLN A 354 -7.73 3.16 6.36
N LEU A 355 -8.52 3.03 7.41
CA LEU A 355 -8.14 3.51 8.73
C LEU A 355 -7.33 2.42 9.42
N VAL A 356 -6.11 2.76 9.78
CA VAL A 356 -5.18 1.84 10.43
C VAL A 356 -4.77 2.37 11.78
N LEU A 357 -4.55 1.47 12.72
CA LEU A 357 -3.98 1.86 14.01
C LEU A 357 -2.61 2.48 13.78
N ALA A 358 -2.37 3.60 14.43
CA ALA A 358 -1.01 4.06 14.59
C ALA A 358 -0.22 2.94 15.26
N GLU A 359 0.91 2.53 14.65
CA GLU A 359 1.79 1.59 15.33
C GLU A 359 2.07 2.11 16.73
N PRO A 360 1.95 1.28 17.78
CA PRO A 360 2.30 1.73 19.11
C PRO A 360 3.72 2.26 19.06
N SER A 361 3.89 3.53 19.42
CA SER A 361 5.21 4.13 19.47
C SER A 361 6.03 3.39 20.54
N ILE A 362 6.89 2.50 20.10
CA ILE A 362 7.85 1.85 20.97
C ILE A 362 8.93 2.89 21.26
N SER A 363 8.88 3.42 22.47
CA SER A 363 9.86 4.42 22.92
C SER A 363 11.25 3.79 23.08
N ALA A 364 12.26 4.52 22.67
CA ALA A 364 13.65 4.14 22.93
C ALA A 364 13.99 4.30 24.41
N THR A 365 14.68 3.36 24.97
CA THR A 365 15.31 3.45 26.29
C THR A 365 16.77 3.92 26.19
N ALA A 366 17.38 3.80 25.01
CA ALA A 366 18.67 4.37 24.68
C ALA A 366 18.74 4.68 23.18
N ILE A 367 19.46 5.74 22.83
CA ILE A 367 19.81 6.15 21.46
C ILE A 367 21.31 6.33 21.41
N GLN A 368 21.98 5.72 20.43
CA GLN A 368 23.42 5.84 20.24
C GLN A 368 23.74 5.99 18.76
N PHE A 369 24.62 6.89 18.40
CA PHE A 369 25.23 6.88 17.08
C PHE A 369 26.15 5.67 16.95
N GLN A 370 26.26 5.09 15.76
CA GLN A 370 27.18 3.97 15.50
C GLN A 370 28.64 4.34 15.81
N LYS A 371 28.95 5.64 15.69
CA LYS A 371 30.23 6.22 16.10
C LYS A 371 29.99 7.41 17.01
N SER A 372 30.75 7.51 18.08
CA SER A 372 30.70 8.64 19.01
C SER A 372 31.37 9.91 18.44
N SER A 373 32.21 9.76 17.44
CA SER A 373 32.84 10.89 16.73
C SER A 373 33.06 10.58 15.24
N GLU A 374 33.01 11.62 14.41
CA GLU A 374 33.25 11.52 12.97
C GLU A 374 34.03 12.76 12.47
N THR A 375 34.87 12.57 11.46
CA THR A 375 35.58 13.65 10.80
C THR A 375 35.11 13.76 9.35
N LEU A 376 34.64 14.94 8.98
CA LEU A 376 34.19 15.28 7.63
C LEU A 376 35.24 16.15 6.95
N THR A 377 35.24 16.14 5.63
CA THR A 377 36.01 17.04 4.82
C THR A 377 35.07 17.99 4.08
N MET A 378 35.41 19.25 3.98
CA MET A 378 34.62 20.24 3.25
C MET A 378 34.22 19.72 1.86
N GLY A 379 32.97 19.99 1.47
CA GLY A 379 32.41 19.54 0.18
C GLY A 379 31.95 18.07 0.15
N THR A 380 32.21 17.27 1.21
CA THR A 380 31.83 15.84 1.25
C THR A 380 30.79 15.57 2.33
N PRO A 381 29.47 15.54 1.99
CA PRO A 381 28.44 15.16 2.94
C PRO A 381 28.55 13.70 3.40
N LYS A 382 28.10 13.40 4.60
CA LYS A 382 28.10 12.06 5.15
C LYS A 382 26.80 11.74 5.88
N VAL A 383 26.36 10.50 5.79
CA VAL A 383 25.20 10.00 6.53
C VAL A 383 25.69 9.39 7.83
N LEU A 384 25.13 9.84 8.94
CA LEU A 384 25.31 9.25 10.27
C LEU A 384 24.12 8.38 10.59
N GLU A 385 24.37 7.25 11.21
CA GLU A 385 23.36 6.26 11.60
C GLU A 385 23.31 6.12 13.12
N ILE A 386 22.08 6.00 13.65
CA ILE A 386 21.84 5.70 15.05
C ILE A 386 21.28 4.30 15.25
N VAL A 387 21.54 3.75 16.43
CA VAL A 387 20.96 2.50 16.93
C VAL A 387 20.13 2.83 18.17
N THR A 388 18.92 2.28 18.22
CA THR A 388 18.01 2.43 19.36
C THR A 388 17.94 1.14 20.17
N THR A 389 17.68 1.26 21.44
CA THR A 389 17.29 0.14 22.32
C THR A 389 15.86 0.38 22.80
N PRO A 390 14.89 -0.52 22.55
CA PRO A 390 15.03 -1.72 21.71
C PRO A 390 15.31 -1.36 20.24
N VAL A 391 15.90 -2.28 19.49
CA VAL A 391 16.19 -2.09 18.05
C VAL A 391 14.95 -1.80 17.22
N GLY A 392 13.77 -2.23 17.71
CA GLY A 392 12.45 -1.97 17.10
C GLY A 392 11.77 -0.68 17.57
N ALA A 393 12.46 0.26 18.22
CA ALA A 393 11.87 1.54 18.59
C ALA A 393 11.32 2.28 17.35
N THR A 394 10.05 2.71 17.43
CA THR A 394 9.29 3.33 16.31
C THR A 394 8.95 4.79 16.57
N GLU A 395 9.34 5.35 17.72
CA GLU A 395 9.13 6.76 18.01
C GLU A 395 9.85 7.67 17.00
N THR A 396 9.32 8.87 16.82
CA THR A 396 9.98 9.86 15.95
C THR A 396 11.26 10.34 16.59
N ILE A 397 12.39 10.23 15.87
CA ILE A 397 13.67 10.79 16.28
C ILE A 397 13.89 12.13 15.58
N THR A 398 14.33 13.13 16.32
CA THR A 398 14.75 14.43 15.80
C THR A 398 16.27 14.57 15.92
N PHE A 399 16.88 15.31 14.99
CA PHE A 399 18.31 15.57 14.98
C PHE A 399 18.54 17.08 15.07
N SER A 400 19.50 17.48 15.88
CA SER A 400 19.94 18.87 16.04
C SER A 400 21.46 18.95 16.17
N ALA A 401 22.02 20.10 15.79
CA ALA A 401 23.43 20.44 16.03
C ALA A 401 23.49 21.66 16.96
N ASP A 402 24.57 21.74 17.74
CA ASP A 402 24.78 22.82 18.70
C ASP A 402 25.41 24.09 18.08
N ASP A 403 25.64 24.07 16.76
CA ASP A 403 26.37 25.11 16.02
C ASP A 403 25.47 26.13 15.27
N SER A 404 24.15 26.02 15.39
CA SER A 404 23.18 26.86 14.66
C SER A 404 23.44 26.94 13.14
N GLU A 405 23.79 25.82 12.52
CA GLU A 405 24.10 25.68 11.08
C GLU A 405 25.35 26.48 10.60
N THR A 406 26.22 26.83 11.51
CA THR A 406 27.44 27.57 11.17
C THR A 406 28.50 26.69 10.51
N TYR A 407 28.67 25.49 10.99
CA TYR A 407 29.68 24.55 10.52
C TYR A 407 29.10 23.36 9.76
N VAL A 408 27.91 22.90 10.15
CA VAL A 408 27.22 21.79 9.51
C VAL A 408 25.74 22.07 9.35
N THR A 409 25.14 21.54 8.27
CA THR A 409 23.68 21.49 8.12
C THR A 409 23.21 20.04 8.19
N LEU A 410 22.02 19.84 8.77
CA LEU A 410 21.43 18.52 8.97
C LEU A 410 20.21 18.34 8.06
N GLU A 411 20.15 17.20 7.37
CA GLU A 411 18.98 16.75 6.62
C GLU A 411 18.56 15.38 7.15
N LYS A 412 17.41 15.31 7.81
CA LYS A 412 16.85 14.03 8.28
C LYS A 412 16.42 13.20 7.07
N ILE A 413 17.01 12.01 6.90
CA ILE A 413 16.61 11.02 5.88
C ILE A 413 15.44 10.19 6.40
N ASP A 414 15.59 9.61 7.58
CA ASP A 414 14.58 8.82 8.28
C ASP A 414 14.81 8.86 9.82
N ASN A 415 14.14 7.97 10.56
CA ASN A 415 14.28 7.91 12.02
C ASN A 415 15.63 7.35 12.51
N ARG A 416 16.48 6.85 11.63
CA ARG A 416 17.79 6.28 11.98
C ARG A 416 18.95 6.96 11.28
N HIS A 417 18.69 7.75 10.25
CA HIS A 417 19.73 8.34 9.40
C HIS A 417 19.58 9.84 9.28
N VAL A 418 20.68 10.54 9.48
CA VAL A 418 20.80 11.97 9.25
C VAL A 418 21.99 12.25 8.33
N LYS A 419 21.77 13.02 7.29
CA LYS A 419 22.83 13.51 6.41
C LYS A 419 23.40 14.79 6.98
N VAL A 420 24.69 14.81 7.18
CA VAL A 420 25.48 15.96 7.66
C VAL A 420 26.25 16.54 6.48
N THR A 421 26.00 17.80 6.18
CA THR A 421 26.69 18.52 5.10
C THR A 421 27.60 19.58 5.70
N PRO A 422 28.92 19.54 5.44
CA PRO A 422 29.85 20.53 5.90
C PRO A 422 29.58 21.90 5.27
N VAL A 423 29.63 22.98 6.08
CA VAL A 423 29.47 24.39 5.68
C VAL A 423 30.77 25.17 5.82
N SER A 424 31.47 24.98 6.96
CA SER A 424 32.79 25.56 7.20
C SER A 424 33.62 24.68 8.14
N ALA A 425 34.93 24.83 8.11
CA ALA A 425 35.83 24.07 8.98
C ALA A 425 35.61 24.43 10.45
N THR A 426 35.69 23.44 11.31
CA THR A 426 35.44 23.60 12.74
C THR A 426 36.75 23.91 13.48
N GLY A 427 36.69 24.84 14.44
CA GLY A 427 37.77 25.03 15.42
C GLY A 427 37.62 24.11 16.63
N SER A 428 36.41 23.64 16.89
CA SER A 428 36.03 22.66 17.95
C SER A 428 34.97 21.73 17.36
N ALA A 429 34.87 20.53 17.90
CA ALA A 429 33.86 19.58 17.46
C ALA A 429 32.44 20.15 17.63
N VAL A 430 31.57 19.91 16.65
CA VAL A 430 30.12 20.18 16.71
C VAL A 430 29.43 18.94 17.25
N THR A 431 28.56 19.12 18.23
CA THR A 431 27.79 18.02 18.80
C THR A 431 26.48 17.83 18.07
N ILE A 432 26.32 16.71 17.38
CA ILE A 432 25.04 16.32 16.79
C ILE A 432 24.27 15.47 17.81
N THR A 433 23.05 15.89 18.11
CA THR A 433 22.17 15.20 19.09
C THR A 433 20.98 14.60 18.37
N ALA A 434 20.74 13.31 18.59
CA ALA A 434 19.52 12.61 18.24
C ALA A 434 18.61 12.51 19.48
N THR A 435 17.34 12.92 19.37
CA THR A 435 16.39 12.97 20.49
C THR A 435 15.12 12.21 20.15
N GLY A 436 14.72 11.28 21.04
CA GLY A 436 13.44 10.56 20.96
C GLY A 436 12.28 11.47 21.30
N GLY A 437 11.31 11.59 20.39
CA GLY A 437 10.19 12.52 20.52
C GLY A 437 9.22 12.17 21.64
N THR A 438 9.11 10.90 22.02
CA THR A 438 8.24 10.42 23.10
C THR A 438 9.05 10.15 24.37
N SER A 439 10.21 9.51 24.23
CA SER A 439 11.07 9.11 25.37
C SER A 439 11.87 10.28 25.93
N GLY A 440 12.21 11.28 25.12
CA GLY A 440 13.15 12.34 25.47
C GLY A 440 14.62 11.84 25.62
N VAL A 441 14.87 10.58 25.33
CA VAL A 441 16.24 10.01 25.41
C VAL A 441 17.09 10.58 24.28
N THR A 442 18.35 10.87 24.58
CA THR A 442 19.29 11.47 23.63
C THR A 442 20.50 10.59 23.39
N GLY A 443 21.06 10.71 22.18
CA GLY A 443 22.35 10.17 21.80
C GLY A 443 23.16 11.23 21.07
N THR A 444 24.47 11.30 21.25
CA THR A 444 25.33 12.33 20.68
C THR A 444 26.46 11.77 19.83
N CYS A 445 26.90 12.56 18.85
CA CYS A 445 28.08 12.32 18.03
C CYS A 445 28.86 13.62 17.83
N GLU A 446 30.15 13.62 18.09
CA GLU A 446 31.02 14.76 17.82
C GLU A 446 31.48 14.77 16.37
N VAL A 447 31.30 15.88 15.68
CA VAL A 447 31.68 16.04 14.28
C VAL A 447 32.70 17.14 14.13
N ASN A 448 33.85 16.81 13.53
CA ASN A 448 34.87 17.77 13.12
C ASN A 448 34.82 17.94 11.60
N VAL A 449 34.93 19.16 11.13
CA VAL A 449 35.03 19.46 9.69
C VAL A 449 36.40 20.01 9.38
N ASN A 450 37.12 19.33 8.51
CA ASN A 450 38.46 19.76 8.05
C ASN A 450 38.38 20.43 6.69
N ASP A 451 39.21 21.45 6.49
CA ASP A 451 39.42 22.03 5.18
C ASP A 451 40.05 21.07 4.18
N VAL A 452 39.76 21.29 2.91
CA VAL A 452 40.55 20.73 1.81
C VAL A 452 41.76 21.67 1.63
N LEU A 453 42.93 21.17 2.03
CA LEU A 453 44.16 21.97 2.08
C LEU A 453 44.77 22.17 0.69
N VAL A 454 45.39 23.31 0.50
CA VAL A 454 46.19 23.60 -0.70
C VAL A 454 47.46 22.76 -0.71
N SER A 455 47.67 22.01 -1.77
CA SER A 455 48.89 21.22 -1.99
C SER A 455 49.97 22.03 -2.75
N SER A 456 49.54 22.88 -3.69
CA SER A 456 50.41 23.79 -4.42
C SER A 456 49.64 25.01 -4.91
N MET A 457 50.35 26.14 -5.05
CA MET A 457 49.81 27.36 -5.64
C MET A 457 50.88 28.13 -6.44
N ALA A 458 50.43 28.85 -7.45
CA ALA A 458 51.28 29.73 -8.27
C ALA A 458 50.47 30.90 -8.85
N PHE A 459 51.03 32.12 -8.87
CA PHE A 459 50.40 33.21 -9.55
C PHE A 459 50.46 33.06 -11.08
N ALA A 460 49.41 33.51 -11.77
CA ALA A 460 49.34 33.47 -13.23
C ALA A 460 50.45 34.34 -13.89
N HIS A 461 50.87 35.38 -13.19
CA HIS A 461 51.98 36.21 -13.62
C HIS A 461 52.97 36.35 -12.47
N THR A 462 54.24 36.12 -12.74
CA THR A 462 55.34 36.25 -11.75
C THR A 462 55.81 37.71 -11.54
N THR A 463 55.47 38.59 -12.48
CA THR A 463 55.80 40.03 -12.42
C THR A 463 54.59 40.83 -12.93
N ARG A 464 54.43 42.05 -12.37
CA ARG A 464 53.40 42.99 -12.80
C ARG A 464 54.01 44.43 -12.76
N ALA A 465 53.67 45.28 -13.75
CA ALA A 465 54.00 46.67 -13.76
C ALA A 465 52.75 47.53 -13.65
N ILE A 466 52.82 48.62 -12.89
CA ILE A 466 51.77 49.61 -12.68
C ILE A 466 52.27 50.95 -13.08
N THR A 467 51.46 51.71 -13.84
CA THR A 467 51.76 53.08 -14.19
C THR A 467 50.97 54.03 -13.30
N GLY A 468 51.67 54.88 -12.55
CA GLY A 468 51.09 55.84 -11.63
C GLY A 468 50.20 55.16 -10.57
N THR A 469 49.00 55.69 -10.31
CA THR A 469 48.00 55.15 -9.38
C THR A 469 47.10 54.08 -10.01
N GLY A 470 47.56 53.44 -11.09
CA GLY A 470 46.85 52.36 -11.78
C GLY A 470 46.65 51.13 -10.91
N LYS A 471 45.83 50.24 -11.41
CA LYS A 471 45.49 48.97 -10.73
C LYS A 471 45.85 47.79 -11.59
N VAL A 472 46.27 46.70 -10.96
CA VAL A 472 46.52 45.44 -11.64
C VAL A 472 46.00 44.25 -10.74
N SER A 473 45.31 43.36 -11.36
CA SER A 473 44.90 42.11 -10.68
C SER A 473 45.82 40.95 -11.06
N ASN A 474 46.07 40.06 -10.14
CA ASN A 474 46.75 38.80 -10.42
C ASN A 474 45.92 37.62 -9.86
N THR A 475 45.79 36.58 -10.66
CA THR A 475 45.05 35.36 -10.28
C THR A 475 46.03 34.32 -9.77
N LEU A 476 45.62 33.59 -8.73
CA LEU A 476 46.36 32.50 -8.12
C LEU A 476 45.76 31.16 -8.62
N ASN A 477 46.56 30.36 -9.27
CA ASN A 477 46.24 29.00 -9.65
C ASN A 477 46.53 28.09 -8.45
N VAL A 478 45.57 27.35 -7.98
CA VAL A 478 45.64 26.54 -6.76
C VAL A 478 45.27 25.08 -7.08
N SER A 479 45.96 24.15 -6.47
CA SER A 479 45.64 22.72 -6.54
C SER A 479 45.54 22.14 -5.11
N PRO A 480 44.53 21.34 -4.81
CA PRO A 480 43.40 20.98 -5.66
C PRO A 480 42.47 22.19 -5.90
N SER A 481 41.68 22.17 -6.98
CA SER A 481 40.82 23.30 -7.37
C SER A 481 39.61 23.49 -6.43
N ASP A 482 39.23 22.47 -5.69
CA ASP A 482 38.15 22.40 -4.68
C ASP A 482 38.64 22.72 -3.26
N PHE A 483 39.85 23.31 -3.12
CA PHE A 483 40.37 23.72 -1.81
C PHE A 483 39.37 24.63 -1.08
N SER A 484 39.31 24.52 0.25
CA SER A 484 38.41 25.29 1.11
C SER A 484 39.12 26.21 2.11
N GLU A 485 40.41 25.99 2.35
CA GLU A 485 41.15 26.84 3.28
C GLU A 485 41.24 28.31 2.82
N THR A 486 41.36 29.21 3.78
CA THR A 486 41.54 30.63 3.49
C THR A 486 42.96 30.88 2.99
N ILE A 487 43.11 31.69 1.90
CA ILE A 487 44.40 32.21 1.44
C ILE A 487 44.53 33.67 1.86
N ASN A 488 45.61 34.00 2.54
CA ASN A 488 45.96 35.34 2.95
C ASN A 488 46.96 35.94 1.97
N PHE A 489 46.79 37.23 1.66
CA PHE A 489 47.73 38.00 0.83
C PHE A 489 48.44 39.03 1.69
N THR A 490 49.77 39.12 1.54
CA THR A 490 50.61 40.12 2.22
C THR A 490 51.54 40.80 1.25
N SER A 491 51.94 42.01 1.56
CA SER A 491 52.90 42.79 0.81
C SER A 491 54.21 42.98 1.57
N SER A 492 55.37 42.96 0.90
CA SER A 492 56.61 43.34 1.51
C SER A 492 56.68 44.86 1.83
N ASP A 493 55.80 45.67 1.23
CA ASP A 493 55.53 47.06 1.55
C ASP A 493 54.44 47.13 2.66
N SER A 494 54.84 46.86 3.89
CA SER A 494 53.92 46.80 5.05
C SER A 494 53.35 48.16 5.47
N LEU A 495 53.94 49.27 4.98
CA LEU A 495 53.50 50.62 5.27
C LEU A 495 52.63 51.20 4.15
N GLU A 496 52.37 50.42 3.10
CA GLU A 496 51.63 50.86 1.92
C GLU A 496 52.18 52.12 1.24
N THR A 497 53.47 52.28 1.31
CA THR A 497 54.19 53.43 0.76
C THR A 497 54.22 53.44 -0.78
N TYR A 498 54.34 52.26 -1.37
CA TYR A 498 54.47 52.05 -2.80
C TYR A 498 53.28 51.43 -3.45
N VAL A 499 52.64 50.45 -2.72
CA VAL A 499 51.44 49.74 -3.21
C VAL A 499 50.47 49.44 -2.08
N THR A 500 49.18 49.42 -2.39
CA THR A 500 48.17 48.86 -1.55
C THR A 500 47.62 47.56 -2.16
N ILE A 501 47.24 46.58 -1.34
CA ILE A 501 46.68 45.31 -1.80
C ILE A 501 45.27 45.15 -1.33
N GLU A 502 44.41 44.62 -2.18
CA GLU A 502 43.02 44.27 -1.85
C GLU A 502 42.73 42.83 -2.26
N LYS A 503 42.34 41.99 -1.30
CA LYS A 503 41.88 40.64 -1.58
C LYS A 503 40.51 40.68 -2.21
N LYS A 504 40.38 40.25 -3.47
CA LYS A 504 39.08 40.15 -4.18
C LYS A 504 38.42 38.78 -4.00
N SER A 505 39.24 37.74 -3.84
CA SER A 505 38.78 36.37 -3.51
C SER A 505 39.96 35.56 -2.96
N ASN A 506 39.73 34.28 -2.59
CA ASN A 506 40.84 33.38 -2.21
C ASN A 506 41.83 33.10 -3.34
N THR A 507 41.48 33.41 -4.60
CA THR A 507 42.33 33.17 -5.76
C THR A 507 42.67 34.45 -6.53
N LYS A 508 42.35 35.65 -6.01
CA LYS A 508 42.56 36.88 -6.73
C LYS A 508 42.92 38.05 -5.79
N VAL A 509 44.02 38.73 -6.11
CA VAL A 509 44.44 39.94 -5.44
C VAL A 509 44.54 41.10 -6.45
N GLU A 510 44.13 42.30 -6.05
CA GLU A 510 44.28 43.54 -6.77
C GLU A 510 45.35 44.39 -6.06
N VAL A 511 46.28 44.94 -6.83
CA VAL A 511 47.32 45.80 -6.34
C VAL A 511 47.16 47.18 -6.98
N THR A 512 47.18 48.24 -6.19
CA THR A 512 47.06 49.61 -6.60
C THR A 512 48.43 50.34 -6.37
N GLY A 513 48.94 51.03 -7.35
CA GLY A 513 50.15 51.85 -7.20
C GLY A 513 49.90 53.10 -6.35
N VAL A 514 50.82 53.44 -5.47
CA VAL A 514 50.82 54.65 -4.61
C VAL A 514 51.95 55.59 -4.97
N SER A 515 53.20 55.11 -5.05
CA SER A 515 54.33 55.84 -5.45
C SER A 515 55.37 54.99 -6.20
N ASN A 516 56.30 55.59 -6.91
CA ASN A 516 57.30 54.86 -7.67
C ASN A 516 58.19 53.99 -6.79
N THR A 517 58.38 52.71 -7.21
CA THR A 517 59.24 51.78 -6.52
C THR A 517 60.67 51.85 -6.95
N SER A 518 61.68 51.88 -6.02
CA SER A 518 63.09 51.68 -6.32
C SER A 518 63.41 50.19 -6.56
N ASP A 519 62.80 49.32 -5.75
CA ASP A 519 62.90 47.86 -5.82
C ASP A 519 61.53 47.26 -5.98
N PRO A 520 61.41 46.10 -6.63
CA PRO A 520 60.11 45.45 -6.78
C PRO A 520 59.47 45.03 -5.42
N VAL A 521 58.20 45.41 -5.21
CA VAL A 521 57.46 45.00 -4.05
C VAL A 521 56.98 43.55 -4.27
N ILE A 522 57.21 42.69 -3.29
CA ILE A 522 56.79 41.26 -3.34
C ILE A 522 55.44 41.11 -2.70
N ILE A 523 54.49 40.56 -3.45
CA ILE A 523 53.18 40.13 -2.93
C ILE A 523 53.22 38.63 -2.71
N THR A 524 52.85 38.20 -1.50
CA THR A 524 52.87 36.80 -1.08
C THR A 524 51.45 36.34 -0.78
N ALA A 525 51.03 35.23 -1.40
CA ALA A 525 49.86 34.46 -1.02
C ALA A 525 50.29 33.33 -0.06
N THR A 526 49.56 33.15 1.02
CA THR A 526 49.83 32.07 2.02
C THR A 526 48.56 31.35 2.38
N GLY A 527 48.53 30.03 2.24
CA GLY A 527 47.44 29.19 2.74
C GLY A 527 47.45 29.18 4.26
N ALA A 528 46.31 29.53 4.88
CA ALA A 528 46.22 29.77 6.32
C ALA A 528 46.52 28.52 7.16
N THR A 529 46.15 27.34 6.66
CA THR A 529 46.33 26.04 7.34
C THR A 529 47.49 25.25 6.72
N SER A 530 47.58 25.21 5.39
CA SER A 530 48.60 24.43 4.70
C SER A 530 50.00 25.06 4.78
N GLY A 531 50.09 26.39 5.04
CA GLY A 531 51.32 27.12 5.03
C GLY A 531 52.02 27.21 3.66
N LYS A 532 51.36 26.76 2.58
CA LYS A 532 51.88 26.88 1.21
C LYS A 532 51.94 28.35 0.79
N THR A 533 52.96 28.71 0.03
CA THR A 533 53.14 30.10 -0.41
C THR A 533 53.37 30.20 -1.92
N ALA A 534 52.99 31.35 -2.48
CA ALA A 534 53.34 31.77 -3.83
C ALA A 534 53.61 33.26 -3.82
N THR A 535 54.52 33.74 -4.69
CA THR A 535 54.91 35.15 -4.73
C THR A 535 54.87 35.68 -6.15
N PHE A 536 54.65 36.99 -6.29
CA PHE A 536 54.92 37.73 -7.50
C PHE A 536 55.44 39.11 -7.16
N SER A 537 56.17 39.72 -8.07
CA SER A 537 56.75 41.07 -7.89
C SER A 537 55.94 42.13 -8.62
N VAL A 538 55.89 43.35 -8.03
CA VAL A 538 55.18 44.49 -8.56
C VAL A 538 56.17 45.70 -8.62
N THR A 539 56.18 46.35 -9.74
CA THR A 539 56.92 47.64 -9.92
C THR A 539 55.95 48.76 -10.29
N VAL A 540 56.12 49.93 -9.68
CA VAL A 540 55.30 51.11 -9.97
C VAL A 540 56.21 52.15 -10.58
N SER A 541 55.81 52.74 -11.71
CA SER A 541 56.56 53.80 -12.42
C SER A 541 55.62 54.87 -12.98
N GLY A 542 56.12 56.13 -13.15
CA GLY A 542 55.35 57.19 -13.80
C GLY A 542 54.34 57.91 -12.89
N ASN A 543 54.60 57.97 -11.58
CA ASN A 543 53.87 58.82 -10.62
C ASN A 543 54.58 60.18 -10.53
#